data_9d04b33819cef7c2495693dc85381289
#
_entry.id   9d04b33819cef7c2495693dc85381289
#
_cell.length_a   1.000
_cell.length_b   1.000
_cell.length_c   1.000
_cell.angle_alpha   90.00
_cell.angle_beta   90.00
_cell.angle_gamma   90.00
#
_symmetry.space_group_name_H-M   'P 1'
#
loop_
_entity.id
_entity.type
_entity.pdbx_description
1 polymer ?
#
loop_
_entity_poly.entity_id
_entity_poly.type
_entity_poly.pdbx_seq_one_letter_code
_entity_poly.pdbx_strand_id
1 'polypeptide(L)'
;MVIARAGQTLTVHVGDGAAVGRLTDDGRWVSLSWPENGEFASTTFFVTDDVGVRLRIERTDRDLDRIAVMTDGIERLALDLAGGVPHGPFFQGISEPVATSLIAGRDGPLSRKLAQYLSSDAINTRTDDDKTLIVASRRGT
;
A
#
# COMPACT_ATOMS: atom_id res chain seq x y z
N MET A 1 0.94 9.88 -0.48
CA MET A 1 -0.46 10.28 -0.15
C MET A 1 -1.39 9.69 -1.18
N VAL A 2 -2.50 9.11 -0.76
CA VAL A 2 -3.57 8.65 -1.67
C VAL A 2 -4.87 9.35 -1.30
N ILE A 3 -5.55 9.92 -2.28
CA ILE A 3 -6.88 10.52 -2.14
C ILE A 3 -7.82 9.75 -3.06
N ALA A 4 -8.82 9.08 -2.50
CA ALA A 4 -9.77 8.29 -3.26
C ALA A 4 -11.22 8.71 -2.96
N ARG A 5 -12.03 8.74 -4.01
CA ARG A 5 -13.49 8.88 -3.95
C ARG A 5 -14.11 7.96 -5.00
N ALA A 6 -15.42 7.81 -5.01
CA ALA A 6 -16.10 6.99 -6.01
C ALA A 6 -15.63 7.32 -7.45
N GLY A 7 -15.09 6.33 -8.14
CA GLY A 7 -14.66 6.42 -9.53
C GLY A 7 -13.34 7.19 -9.78
N GLN A 8 -12.69 7.74 -8.76
CA GLN A 8 -11.45 8.49 -8.98
C GLN A 8 -10.46 8.32 -7.83
N THR A 9 -9.18 8.17 -8.15
CA THR A 9 -8.09 8.14 -7.17
C THR A 9 -6.91 8.96 -7.68
N LEU A 10 -6.36 9.79 -6.79
CA LEU A 10 -5.13 10.55 -7.00
C LEU A 10 -4.08 10.03 -6.02
N THR A 11 -2.92 9.67 -6.56
CA THR A 11 -1.74 9.29 -5.77
C THR A 11 -0.66 10.34 -5.94
N VAL A 12 -0.10 10.81 -4.82
CA VAL A 12 1.05 11.71 -4.78
C VAL A 12 2.13 11.01 -3.95
N HIS A 13 3.27 10.73 -4.54
CA HIS A 13 4.30 9.89 -3.95
C HIS A 13 5.70 10.46 -4.11
N VAL A 14 6.49 10.38 -3.04
CA VAL A 14 7.94 10.60 -3.01
C VAL A 14 8.54 9.41 -2.26
N GLY A 15 9.66 8.88 -2.74
CA GLY A 15 10.38 7.76 -2.12
C GLY A 15 10.03 6.40 -2.73
N ASP A 16 10.38 5.35 -1.99
CA ASP A 16 10.44 3.95 -2.41
C ASP A 16 9.30 3.06 -1.89
N GLY A 17 8.37 3.60 -1.11
CA GLY A 17 7.17 2.87 -0.71
C GLY A 17 6.27 2.50 -1.89
N ALA A 18 5.11 1.91 -1.61
CA ALA A 18 4.11 1.55 -2.62
C ALA A 18 2.69 1.88 -2.19
N ALA A 19 1.82 2.04 -3.18
CA ALA A 19 0.38 2.13 -3.00
C ALA A 19 -0.33 1.22 -3.99
N VAL A 20 -1.33 0.49 -3.52
CA VAL A 20 -2.14 -0.42 -4.34
C VAL A 20 -3.62 -0.23 -4.04
N GLY A 21 -4.46 -0.56 -5.01
CA GLY A 21 -5.92 -0.50 -4.86
C GLY A 21 -6.58 -1.76 -5.39
N ARG A 22 -7.72 -2.11 -4.81
CA ARG A 22 -8.58 -3.20 -5.30
C ARG A 22 -9.69 -2.61 -6.14
N LEU A 23 -9.82 -3.12 -7.35
CA LEU A 23 -10.88 -2.71 -8.27
C LEU A 23 -12.22 -3.29 -7.84
N THR A 24 -13.27 -2.47 -7.94
CA THR A 24 -14.62 -2.88 -7.57
C THR A 24 -15.24 -3.85 -8.58
N ASP A 25 -14.89 -3.72 -9.86
CA ASP A 25 -15.49 -4.47 -10.97
C ASP A 25 -15.07 -5.96 -11.01
N ASP A 26 -13.80 -6.24 -10.81
CA ASP A 26 -13.26 -7.61 -10.94
C ASP A 26 -12.48 -8.09 -9.71
N GLY A 27 -12.35 -7.25 -8.69
CA GLY A 27 -11.67 -7.58 -7.43
C GLY A 27 -10.14 -7.70 -7.55
N ARG A 28 -9.55 -7.35 -8.69
CA ARG A 28 -8.09 -7.38 -8.86
C ARG A 28 -7.42 -6.25 -8.09
N TRP A 29 -6.24 -6.54 -7.58
CA TRP A 29 -5.34 -5.55 -7.02
C TRP A 29 -4.45 -4.96 -8.13
N VAL A 30 -4.38 -3.64 -8.17
CA VAL A 30 -3.60 -2.88 -9.16
C VAL A 30 -2.67 -1.90 -8.46
N SER A 31 -1.56 -1.56 -9.10
CA SER A 31 -0.67 -0.51 -8.62
C SER A 31 -1.33 0.86 -8.75
N LEU A 32 -1.21 1.67 -7.70
CA LEU A 32 -1.53 3.09 -7.68
C LEU A 32 -0.25 3.94 -7.61
N SER A 33 0.82 3.36 -7.10
CA SER A 33 2.18 3.87 -7.20
C SER A 33 3.16 2.73 -6.92
N TRP A 34 4.08 2.50 -7.83
CA TRP A 34 5.09 1.45 -7.73
C TRP A 34 6.37 1.98 -7.06
N PRO A 35 7.13 1.16 -6.33
CA PRO A 35 8.41 1.57 -5.79
C PRO A 35 9.36 2.07 -6.90
N GLU A 36 10.03 3.18 -6.68
CA GLU A 36 11.08 3.65 -7.58
C GLU A 36 12.43 3.29 -6.96
N ASN A 37 13.03 2.22 -7.46
CA ASN A 37 14.42 1.91 -7.13
C ASN A 37 15.30 2.81 -7.98
N GLY A 38 16.12 3.68 -7.35
CA GLY A 38 17.13 4.47 -8.04
C GLY A 38 18.17 3.57 -8.74
N GLU A 39 19.08 4.15 -9.55
CA GLU A 39 20.16 3.42 -10.25
C GLU A 39 21.04 2.59 -9.29
N PHE A 40 20.99 2.90 -8.00
CA PHE A 40 21.60 2.12 -6.91
C PHE A 40 20.47 1.73 -5.94
N ALA A 41 20.39 0.46 -5.59
CA ALA A 41 19.38 -0.14 -4.71
C ALA A 41 19.27 0.48 -3.29
N SER A 42 20.10 1.47 -2.97
CA SER A 42 20.15 2.19 -1.69
C SER A 42 19.85 3.69 -1.81
N THR A 43 19.36 4.16 -2.97
CA THR A 43 19.06 5.60 -3.14
C THR A 43 17.59 5.86 -2.93
N THR A 44 17.22 6.34 -1.76
CA THR A 44 15.87 6.85 -1.45
C THR A 44 15.81 8.35 -1.75
N PHE A 45 14.76 8.79 -2.41
CA PHE A 45 14.53 10.21 -2.70
C PHE A 45 13.72 10.85 -1.57
N PHE A 46 14.24 11.96 -1.02
CA PHE A 46 13.58 12.70 0.05
C PHE A 46 12.94 13.99 -0.46
N VAL A 47 11.91 14.45 0.26
CA VAL A 47 11.25 15.74 0.00
C VAL A 47 12.22 16.92 0.20
N THR A 48 13.30 16.69 0.94
CA THR A 48 14.34 17.67 1.29
C THR A 48 15.58 17.60 0.42
N ASP A 49 15.58 16.81 -0.67
CA ASP A 49 16.73 16.67 -1.54
C ASP A 49 17.04 18.00 -2.27
N ASP A 50 18.30 18.43 -2.22
CA ASP A 50 18.79 19.68 -2.84
C ASP A 50 18.69 19.66 -4.39
N VAL A 51 18.67 18.48 -5.01
CA VAL A 51 18.52 18.29 -6.46
C VAL A 51 17.09 18.35 -6.96
N GLY A 52 16.15 18.66 -6.07
CA GLY A 52 14.71 18.73 -6.37
C GLY A 52 13.95 17.48 -6.02
N VAL A 53 12.69 17.69 -5.64
CA VAL A 53 11.78 16.60 -5.23
C VAL A 53 11.37 15.77 -6.44
N ARG A 54 11.63 14.46 -6.40
CA ARG A 54 11.04 13.51 -7.35
C ARG A 54 9.62 13.17 -6.95
N LEU A 55 8.69 14.02 -7.38
CA LEU A 55 7.27 13.86 -7.11
C LEU A 55 6.61 13.08 -8.24
N ARG A 56 5.98 11.96 -7.90
CA ARG A 56 5.13 11.20 -8.81
C ARG A 56 3.67 11.50 -8.51
N ILE A 57 2.92 11.84 -9.55
CA ILE A 57 1.49 12.09 -9.45
C ILE A 57 0.80 11.18 -10.45
N GLU A 58 -0.04 10.28 -9.95
CA GLU A 58 -0.79 9.34 -10.76
C GLU A 58 -2.28 9.50 -10.48
N ARG A 59 -3.07 9.43 -11.53
CA ARG A 59 -4.53 9.46 -11.45
C ARG A 59 -5.10 8.23 -12.12
N THR A 60 -6.08 7.60 -11.47
CA THR A 60 -6.91 6.57 -12.08
C THR A 60 -8.38 6.94 -11.96
N ASP A 61 -9.14 6.72 -13.04
CA ASP A 61 -10.58 6.91 -13.09
C ASP A 61 -11.33 5.57 -12.88
N ARG A 62 -10.65 4.57 -12.33
CA ARG A 62 -11.25 3.29 -11.95
C ARG A 62 -11.81 3.34 -10.52
N ASP A 63 -12.90 2.64 -10.30
CA ASP A 63 -13.52 2.57 -8.98
C ASP A 63 -12.80 1.55 -8.09
N LEU A 64 -12.39 1.99 -6.90
CA LEU A 64 -11.68 1.19 -5.92
C LEU A 64 -12.53 1.03 -4.66
N ASP A 65 -12.57 -0.17 -4.11
CA ASP A 65 -13.21 -0.45 -2.83
C ASP A 65 -12.22 -0.63 -1.67
N ARG A 66 -10.95 -0.91 -1.96
CA ARG A 66 -9.89 -1.06 -0.95
C ARG A 66 -8.60 -0.41 -1.43
N ILE A 67 -7.83 0.09 -0.48
CA ILE A 67 -6.51 0.70 -0.73
C ILE A 67 -5.55 0.21 0.35
N ALA A 68 -4.30 -0.05 -0.05
CA ALA A 68 -3.19 -0.26 0.87
C ALA A 68 -2.02 0.64 0.48
N VAL A 69 -1.37 1.23 1.50
CA VAL A 69 -0.16 2.06 1.38
C VAL A 69 0.89 1.50 2.31
N MET A 70 2.12 1.35 1.85
CA MET A 70 3.17 0.67 2.60
C MET A 70 4.54 1.29 2.37
N THR A 71 5.43 1.05 3.35
CA THR A 71 6.88 1.25 3.19
C THR A 71 7.52 0.03 2.52
N ASP A 72 8.75 0.18 2.07
CA ASP A 72 9.57 -0.85 1.41
C ASP A 72 9.80 -2.10 2.27
N GLY A 73 9.80 -1.97 3.60
CA GLY A 73 10.01 -3.07 4.54
C GLY A 73 9.08 -4.29 4.38
N ILE A 74 7.96 -4.16 3.65
CA ILE A 74 7.09 -5.29 3.32
C ILE A 74 6.96 -5.56 1.81
N GLU A 75 7.72 -4.86 1.00
CA GLU A 75 7.68 -4.91 -0.46
C GLU A 75 7.78 -6.36 -0.98
N ARG A 76 8.78 -7.12 -0.52
CA ARG A 76 9.00 -8.51 -0.94
C ARG A 76 7.88 -9.50 -0.57
N LEU A 77 7.03 -9.11 0.37
CA LEU A 77 5.85 -9.90 0.77
C LEU A 77 4.61 -9.51 -0.01
N ALA A 78 4.51 -8.23 -0.34
CA ALA A 78 3.32 -7.58 -0.87
C ALA A 78 3.35 -7.42 -2.40
N LEU A 79 4.53 -7.41 -3.03
CA LEU A 79 4.70 -7.15 -4.45
C LEU A 79 5.44 -8.30 -5.15
N ASP A 80 4.97 -8.68 -6.31
CA ASP A 80 5.77 -9.43 -7.28
C ASP A 80 6.56 -8.42 -8.12
N LEU A 81 7.80 -8.15 -7.69
CA LEU A 81 8.66 -7.17 -8.33
C LEU A 81 9.06 -7.57 -9.75
N ALA A 82 9.21 -8.87 -10.02
CA ALA A 82 9.57 -9.38 -11.32
C ALA A 82 8.40 -9.29 -12.31
N GLY A 83 7.19 -9.58 -11.83
CA GLY A 83 5.97 -9.46 -12.62
C GLY A 83 5.39 -8.04 -12.68
N GLY A 84 5.89 -7.12 -11.85
CA GLY A 84 5.39 -5.73 -11.79
C GLY A 84 3.94 -5.62 -11.27
N VAL A 85 3.51 -6.55 -10.43
CA VAL A 85 2.11 -6.62 -9.95
C VAL A 85 2.01 -6.80 -8.44
N PRO A 86 0.92 -6.30 -7.81
CA PRO A 86 0.64 -6.57 -6.40
C PRO A 86 0.38 -8.06 -6.16
N HIS A 87 0.86 -8.59 -5.02
CA HIS A 87 0.56 -9.95 -4.60
C HIS A 87 -0.87 -10.01 -4.03
N GLY A 88 -1.84 -10.26 -4.91
CA GLY A 88 -3.28 -10.23 -4.60
C GLY A 88 -3.68 -11.01 -3.33
N PRO A 89 -3.23 -12.28 -3.13
CA PRO A 89 -3.56 -13.06 -1.94
C PRO A 89 -3.14 -12.39 -0.63
N PHE A 90 -1.98 -11.72 -0.59
CA PHE A 90 -1.53 -10.97 0.58
C PHE A 90 -2.52 -9.83 0.91
N PHE A 91 -2.81 -8.98 -0.06
CA PHE A 91 -3.72 -7.85 0.15
C PHE A 91 -5.15 -8.28 0.45
N GLN A 92 -5.63 -9.36 -0.17
CA GLN A 92 -6.95 -9.90 0.13
C GLN A 92 -7.05 -10.33 1.60
N GLY A 93 -6.04 -11.06 2.10
CA GLY A 93 -6.03 -11.55 3.48
C GLY A 93 -6.02 -10.42 4.52
N ILE A 94 -5.18 -9.40 4.33
CA ILE A 94 -5.07 -8.30 5.30
C ILE A 94 -6.21 -7.28 5.22
N SER A 95 -6.88 -7.14 4.07
CA SER A 95 -7.94 -6.15 3.88
C SER A 95 -9.33 -6.68 4.21
N GLU A 96 -9.56 -7.99 4.21
CA GLU A 96 -10.87 -8.59 4.49
C GLU A 96 -11.41 -8.22 5.88
N PRO A 97 -10.62 -8.28 6.97
CA PRO A 97 -11.10 -7.85 8.28
C PRO A 97 -11.50 -6.36 8.31
N VAL A 98 -10.81 -5.51 7.53
CA VAL A 98 -11.12 -4.08 7.43
C VAL A 98 -12.44 -3.86 6.68
N ALA A 99 -12.65 -4.59 5.59
CA ALA A 99 -13.85 -4.49 4.77
C ALA A 99 -15.11 -4.93 5.52
N THR A 100 -14.97 -5.90 6.43
CA THR A 100 -16.08 -6.44 7.23
C THR A 100 -16.25 -5.75 8.58
N SER A 101 -15.34 -4.84 8.98
CA SER A 101 -15.43 -4.11 10.24
C SER A 101 -16.63 -3.16 10.26
N LEU A 102 -17.33 -3.13 11.39
CA LEU A 102 -18.42 -2.18 11.66
C LEU A 102 -17.93 -0.82 12.16
N ILE A 103 -16.63 -0.69 12.46
CA ILE A 103 -16.04 0.54 12.97
C ILE A 103 -15.73 1.49 11.81
N ALA A 104 -16.30 2.71 11.86
CA ALA A 104 -15.95 3.76 10.91
C ALA A 104 -14.66 4.47 11.33
N GLY A 105 -13.83 4.82 10.34
CA GLY A 105 -12.55 5.48 10.58
C GLY A 105 -11.49 4.49 11.10
N ARG A 106 -10.65 4.91 12.05
CA ARG A 106 -9.55 4.09 12.56
C ARG A 106 -10.07 2.98 13.48
N ASP A 107 -9.90 1.74 13.04
CA ASP A 107 -10.17 0.55 13.86
C ASP A 107 -8.95 0.21 14.72
N GLY A 108 -9.00 0.59 16.00
CA GLY A 108 -7.91 0.36 16.94
C GLY A 108 -7.60 -1.13 17.20
N PRO A 109 -8.58 -1.99 17.44
CA PRO A 109 -8.41 -3.44 17.53
C PRO A 109 -7.73 -4.06 16.30
N LEU A 110 -8.18 -3.75 15.09
CA LEU A 110 -7.55 -4.27 13.86
C LEU A 110 -6.15 -3.69 13.66
N SER A 111 -5.93 -2.41 13.98
CA SER A 111 -4.59 -1.81 13.90
C SER A 111 -3.59 -2.54 14.81
N ARG A 112 -3.99 -2.93 16.02
CA ARG A 112 -3.11 -3.71 16.92
C ARG A 112 -2.83 -5.11 16.38
N LYS A 113 -3.83 -5.79 15.82
CA LYS A 113 -3.64 -7.11 15.19
C LYS A 113 -2.70 -7.03 13.99
N LEU A 114 -2.84 -6.00 13.17
CA LEU A 114 -1.93 -5.78 12.04
C LEU A 114 -0.49 -5.53 12.52
N ALA A 115 -0.30 -4.70 13.54
CA ALA A 115 1.02 -4.47 14.13
C ALA A 115 1.64 -5.77 14.68
N GLN A 116 0.87 -6.60 15.38
CA GLN A 116 1.32 -7.92 15.86
C GLN A 116 1.69 -8.86 14.71
N TYR A 117 0.91 -8.87 13.63
CA TYR A 117 1.22 -9.66 12.45
C TYR A 117 2.53 -9.21 11.79
N LEU A 118 2.72 -7.90 11.57
CA LEU A 118 3.93 -7.34 10.98
C LEU A 118 5.18 -7.55 11.85
N SER A 119 5.02 -7.67 13.17
CA SER A 119 6.11 -7.96 14.13
C SER A 119 6.32 -9.45 14.39
N SER A 120 5.57 -10.33 13.75
CA SER A 120 5.69 -11.78 13.96
C SER A 120 6.98 -12.35 13.37
N ASP A 121 7.46 -13.46 13.94
CA ASP A 121 8.66 -14.17 13.43
C ASP A 121 8.50 -14.57 11.96
N ALA A 122 7.30 -14.95 11.54
CA ALA A 122 7.00 -15.30 10.16
C ALA A 122 7.26 -14.17 9.17
N ILE A 123 7.10 -12.93 9.60
CA ILE A 123 7.41 -11.73 8.81
C ILE A 123 8.88 -11.33 9.00
N ASN A 124 9.37 -11.28 10.25
CA ASN A 124 10.74 -10.85 10.55
C ASN A 124 11.82 -11.76 9.96
N THR A 125 11.53 -13.03 9.72
CA THR A 125 12.46 -13.92 8.97
C THR A 125 12.60 -13.58 7.49
N ARG A 126 11.68 -12.77 6.94
CA ARG A 126 11.65 -12.38 5.52
C ARG A 126 12.13 -10.96 5.26
N THR A 127 12.13 -10.13 6.29
CA THR A 127 12.59 -8.73 6.24
C THR A 127 12.96 -8.26 7.63
N ASP A 128 14.10 -7.59 7.76
CA ASP A 128 14.62 -6.96 8.96
C ASP A 128 14.37 -5.44 9.00
N ASP A 129 13.72 -4.91 7.97
CA ASP A 129 13.43 -3.50 7.82
C ASP A 129 12.19 -3.04 8.59
N ASP A 130 12.08 -1.73 8.80
CA ASP A 130 10.91 -1.11 9.44
C ASP A 130 9.67 -1.24 8.56
N LYS A 131 8.57 -1.65 9.18
CA LYS A 131 7.34 -2.02 8.46
C LYS A 131 6.19 -1.11 8.82
N THR A 132 5.67 -0.40 7.82
CA THR A 132 4.43 0.36 7.94
C THR A 132 3.44 -0.07 6.88
N LEU A 133 2.20 -0.31 7.29
CA LEU A 133 1.11 -0.66 6.38
C LEU A 133 -0.18 0.03 6.85
N ILE A 134 -0.80 0.75 5.94
CA ILE A 134 -2.12 1.35 6.11
C ILE A 134 -3.07 0.65 5.15
N VAL A 135 -4.18 0.14 5.67
CA VAL A 135 -5.23 -0.49 4.86
C VAL A 135 -6.55 0.25 5.09
N ALA A 136 -7.22 0.60 4.02
CA ALA A 136 -8.53 1.23 4.04
C ALA A 136 -9.51 0.49 3.14
N SER A 137 -10.78 0.44 3.56
CA SER A 137 -11.88 -0.08 2.76
C SER A 137 -12.99 0.95 2.70
N ARG A 138 -13.57 1.12 1.51
CA ARG A 138 -14.79 1.91 1.34
C ARG A 138 -15.95 1.12 1.92
N ARG A 139 -16.79 1.79 2.71
CA ARG A 139 -18.06 1.21 3.15
C ARG A 139 -19.06 1.27 2.02
N GLY A 140 -19.82 0.19 1.85
CA GLY A 140 -21.04 0.24 1.05
C GLY A 140 -22.00 1.27 1.67
N THR A 141 -22.59 2.09 0.84
CA THR A 141 -23.74 2.94 1.19
C THR A 141 -24.99 2.08 1.29
#